data_2f29c97aed6789363a52c8c32b9c782d
#
_entry.id   2f29c97aed6789363a52c8c32b9c782d
#
_cell.length_a   1.000
_cell.length_b   1.000
_cell.length_c   1.000
_cell.angle_alpha   90.00
_cell.angle_beta   90.00
_cell.angle_gamma   90.00
#
_symmetry.space_group_name_H-M   'P 1'
#
loop_
_entity.id
_entity.type
_entity.pdbx_description
1 polymer ?
#
loop_
_entity_poly.entity_id
_entity_poly.type
_entity_poly.pdbx_seq_one_letter_code
_entity_poly.pdbx_strand_id
1 'polypeptide(L)'
;TSPQQNSSLRCLMKQEVAGAMLAATWGEITGSPGVCLSTRGPGATNMVNGIAHAFLDRAPLIAITDRYSSPEQEIGIRQRLDHQAIMQPIVKWSTAIDAKVIKQQLRRAVRIATAYAPGPVHFDLPHSETKKPSGTSQNLPELMPNYYHPKPDPRGVENAIAMIKAADRPVLLVGLGTLWDYACPAMVALAEHLGAPVLTTSKCKGAMPEDHLLRAGCIIGGLI
;
A
#
# COMPACT_ATOMS: atom_id res chain seq x y z
N THR A 1 14.85 -6.22 32.37
CA THR A 1 14.34 -5.68 31.08
C THR A 1 13.54 -6.76 30.39
N SER A 2 12.21 -6.70 30.54
CA SER A 2 11.28 -7.61 29.88
C SER A 2 11.37 -7.42 28.35
N PRO A 3 11.33 -8.52 27.54
CA PRO A 3 11.20 -8.38 26.10
C PRO A 3 9.86 -7.70 25.82
N GLN A 4 9.88 -6.61 25.07
CA GLN A 4 8.67 -6.01 24.52
C GLN A 4 7.96 -7.10 23.70
N GLN A 5 6.84 -7.59 24.21
CA GLN A 5 5.93 -8.42 23.47
C GLN A 5 5.44 -7.57 22.28
N ASN A 6 5.94 -7.86 21.09
CA ASN A 6 5.36 -7.39 19.84
C ASN A 6 3.92 -7.94 19.77
N SER A 7 2.97 -7.18 20.29
CA SER A 7 1.56 -7.52 20.24
C SER A 7 1.04 -7.29 18.81
N SER A 8 1.24 -8.27 17.93
CA SER A 8 0.56 -8.25 16.64
C SER A 8 -0.93 -8.43 16.88
N LEU A 9 -1.73 -7.44 16.52
CA LEU A 9 -3.19 -7.55 16.54
C LEU A 9 -3.62 -8.60 15.52
N ARG A 10 -4.34 -9.64 15.97
CA ARG A 10 -4.91 -10.67 15.11
C ARG A 10 -6.44 -10.60 15.18
N CYS A 11 -7.07 -10.44 14.01
CA CYS A 11 -8.51 -10.38 13.89
C CYS A 11 -9.00 -11.52 12.99
N LEU A 12 -9.93 -12.34 13.50
CA LEU A 12 -10.65 -13.32 12.69
C LEU A 12 -11.89 -12.65 12.10
N MET A 13 -11.95 -12.60 10.77
CA MET A 13 -13.04 -11.95 10.06
C MET A 13 -14.04 -12.97 9.52
N LYS A 14 -15.33 -12.59 9.47
CA LYS A 14 -16.38 -13.42 8.87
C LYS A 14 -16.39 -13.40 7.35
N GLN A 15 -15.80 -12.37 6.76
CA GLN A 15 -15.68 -12.19 5.32
C GLN A 15 -14.28 -11.73 4.95
N GLU A 16 -13.71 -12.30 3.93
CA GLU A 16 -12.34 -12.04 3.49
C GLU A 16 -12.14 -10.60 2.98
N VAL A 17 -13.14 -10.04 2.32
CA VAL A 17 -13.12 -8.63 1.88
C VAL A 17 -12.93 -7.68 3.06
N ALA A 18 -13.62 -7.92 4.17
CA ALA A 18 -13.50 -7.11 5.37
C ALA A 18 -12.10 -7.23 5.99
N GLY A 19 -11.52 -8.44 5.97
CA GLY A 19 -10.14 -8.68 6.39
C GLY A 19 -9.12 -7.92 5.54
N ALA A 20 -9.28 -7.92 4.23
CA ALA A 20 -8.41 -7.20 3.31
C ALA A 20 -8.54 -5.67 3.49
N MET A 21 -9.76 -5.15 3.65
CA MET A 21 -9.99 -3.72 3.91
C MET A 21 -9.42 -3.28 5.25
N LEU A 22 -9.60 -4.07 6.33
CA LEU A 22 -9.01 -3.77 7.63
C LEU A 22 -7.48 -3.70 7.56
N ALA A 23 -6.85 -4.66 6.88
CA ALA A 23 -5.42 -4.68 6.69
C ALA A 23 -4.92 -3.50 5.82
N ALA A 24 -5.68 -3.12 4.79
CA ALA A 24 -5.40 -1.94 3.96
C ALA A 24 -5.46 -0.66 4.80
N THR A 25 -6.52 -0.47 5.59
CA THR A 25 -6.68 0.69 6.47
C THR A 25 -5.56 0.77 7.51
N TRP A 26 -5.14 -0.37 8.07
CA TRP A 26 -3.95 -0.42 8.92
C TRP A 26 -2.72 0.12 8.20
N GLY A 27 -2.52 -0.32 6.96
CA GLY A 27 -1.42 0.14 6.11
C GLY A 27 -1.45 1.65 5.86
N GLU A 28 -2.62 2.20 5.56
CA GLU A 28 -2.80 3.65 5.35
C GLU A 28 -2.46 4.48 6.60
N ILE A 29 -2.92 4.03 7.76
CA ILE A 29 -2.74 4.79 9.01
C ILE A 29 -1.31 4.71 9.53
N THR A 30 -0.70 3.51 9.45
CA THR A 30 0.60 3.26 10.07
C THR A 30 1.78 3.38 9.12
N GLY A 31 1.53 3.36 7.80
CA GLY A 31 2.57 3.23 6.78
C GLY A 31 3.24 1.86 6.72
N SER A 32 2.92 0.95 7.63
CA SER A 32 3.43 -0.43 7.66
C SER A 32 2.42 -1.37 7.03
N PRO A 33 2.83 -2.32 6.18
CA PRO A 33 1.88 -3.19 5.50
C PRO A 33 1.00 -3.95 6.48
N GLY A 34 -0.32 -3.83 6.37
CA GLY A 34 -1.24 -4.77 6.98
C GLY A 34 -1.14 -6.12 6.29
N VAL A 35 -1.50 -7.20 6.99
CA VAL A 35 -1.46 -8.56 6.45
C VAL A 35 -2.84 -9.19 6.53
N CYS A 36 -3.32 -9.75 5.42
CA CYS A 36 -4.54 -10.56 5.40
C CYS A 36 -4.26 -11.93 4.79
N LEU A 37 -4.95 -12.94 5.30
CA LEU A 37 -4.82 -14.33 4.88
C LEU A 37 -6.18 -14.92 4.59
N SER A 38 -6.31 -15.67 3.50
CA SER A 38 -7.52 -16.44 3.20
C SER A 38 -7.22 -17.83 2.68
N THR A 39 -8.26 -18.65 2.63
CA THR A 39 -8.20 -19.92 1.93
C THR A 39 -8.20 -19.74 0.42
N ARG A 40 -7.92 -20.81 -0.30
CA ARG A 40 -7.91 -20.87 -1.78
C ARG A 40 -9.31 -20.68 -2.38
N GLY A 41 -9.35 -20.44 -3.66
CA GLY A 41 -10.58 -20.37 -4.46
C GLY A 41 -11.50 -19.23 -4.00
N PRO A 42 -12.68 -19.53 -3.47
CA PRO A 42 -13.65 -18.52 -3.05
C PRO A 42 -13.09 -17.51 -2.03
N GLY A 43 -12.26 -17.97 -1.07
CA GLY A 43 -11.63 -17.07 -0.11
C GLY A 43 -10.69 -16.08 -0.79
N ALA A 44 -9.87 -16.55 -1.74
CA ALA A 44 -9.00 -15.68 -2.52
C ALA A 44 -9.81 -14.67 -3.37
N THR A 45 -10.85 -15.11 -4.07
CA THR A 45 -11.69 -14.23 -4.89
C THR A 45 -12.49 -13.22 -4.06
N ASN A 46 -12.93 -13.59 -2.86
CA ASN A 46 -13.59 -12.65 -1.94
C ASN A 46 -12.66 -11.53 -1.46
N MET A 47 -11.34 -11.74 -1.44
CA MET A 47 -10.40 -10.66 -1.10
C MET A 47 -10.17 -9.66 -2.23
N VAL A 48 -10.50 -9.99 -3.48
CA VAL A 48 -10.21 -9.16 -4.67
C VAL A 48 -10.67 -7.72 -4.49
N ASN A 49 -11.88 -7.50 -4.02
CA ASN A 49 -12.40 -6.15 -3.82
C ASN A 49 -11.58 -5.34 -2.79
N GLY A 50 -11.22 -5.94 -1.65
CA GLY A 50 -10.39 -5.28 -0.64
C GLY A 50 -8.96 -5.03 -1.12
N ILE A 51 -8.38 -5.94 -1.91
CA ILE A 51 -7.05 -5.75 -2.51
C ILE A 51 -7.08 -4.69 -3.60
N ALA A 52 -8.12 -4.66 -4.45
CA ALA A 52 -8.31 -3.62 -5.46
C ALA A 52 -8.48 -2.23 -4.81
N HIS A 53 -9.23 -2.14 -3.70
CA HIS A 53 -9.30 -0.93 -2.90
C HIS A 53 -7.91 -0.50 -2.42
N ALA A 54 -7.12 -1.41 -1.83
CA ALA A 54 -5.76 -1.11 -1.40
C ALA A 54 -4.86 -0.62 -2.55
N PHE A 55 -5.03 -1.19 -3.76
CA PHE A 55 -4.27 -0.80 -4.94
C PHE A 55 -4.61 0.62 -5.41
N LEU A 56 -5.90 0.93 -5.54
CA LEU A 56 -6.38 2.24 -5.97
C LEU A 56 -6.08 3.33 -4.94
N ASP A 57 -6.18 2.99 -3.67
CA ASP A 57 -5.95 3.90 -2.54
C ASP A 57 -4.48 3.94 -2.10
N ARG A 58 -3.62 3.16 -2.78
CA ARG A 58 -2.17 3.11 -2.51
C ARG A 58 -1.87 2.74 -1.06
N ALA A 59 -2.64 1.80 -0.51
CA ALA A 59 -2.44 1.28 0.84
C ALA A 59 -1.43 0.13 0.83
N PRO A 60 -0.36 0.16 1.63
CA PRO A 60 0.57 -0.95 1.73
C PRO A 60 -0.12 -2.16 2.38
N LEU A 61 -0.16 -3.28 1.67
CA LEU A 61 -0.85 -4.49 2.07
C LEU A 61 -0.07 -5.73 1.62
N ILE A 62 -0.04 -6.77 2.45
CA ILE A 62 0.42 -8.11 2.09
C ILE A 62 -0.78 -9.06 2.16
N ALA A 63 -1.23 -9.52 1.00
CA ALA A 63 -2.29 -10.50 0.89
C ALA A 63 -1.68 -11.90 0.70
N ILE A 64 -2.16 -12.88 1.44
CA ILE A 64 -1.69 -14.27 1.38
C ILE A 64 -2.89 -15.16 1.09
N THR A 65 -2.81 -15.99 0.04
CA THR A 65 -3.83 -16.98 -0.28
C THR A 65 -3.26 -18.37 -0.22
N ASP A 66 -3.98 -19.29 0.41
CA ASP A 66 -3.61 -20.71 0.37
C ASP A 66 -3.74 -21.26 -1.06
N ARG A 67 -2.88 -22.21 -1.44
CA ARG A 67 -2.96 -22.93 -2.70
C ARG A 67 -2.54 -24.38 -2.57
N TYR A 68 -2.97 -25.21 -3.51
CA TYR A 68 -2.45 -26.57 -3.63
C TYR A 68 -0.95 -26.55 -3.94
N SER A 69 -0.23 -27.54 -3.42
CA SER A 69 1.14 -27.85 -3.86
C SER A 69 1.15 -28.28 -5.33
N SER A 70 2.29 -28.11 -6.03
CA SER A 70 2.34 -28.40 -7.46
C SER A 70 1.86 -29.81 -7.84
N PRO A 71 2.22 -30.89 -7.11
CA PRO A 71 1.67 -32.23 -7.43
C PRO A 71 0.16 -32.35 -7.12
N GLU A 72 -0.34 -31.64 -6.12
CA GLU A 72 -1.74 -31.66 -5.74
C GLU A 72 -2.60 -30.85 -6.72
N GLN A 73 -2.02 -29.89 -7.43
CA GLN A 73 -2.74 -29.10 -8.44
C GLN A 73 -3.20 -29.93 -9.64
N GLU A 74 -2.51 -31.01 -9.96
CA GLU A 74 -2.89 -31.89 -11.07
C GLU A 74 -4.13 -32.72 -10.73
N ILE A 75 -4.34 -33.05 -9.45
CA ILE A 75 -5.39 -33.95 -8.96
C ILE A 75 -6.54 -33.15 -8.32
N GLY A 76 -6.22 -32.03 -7.62
CA GLY A 76 -7.18 -31.23 -6.88
C GLY A 76 -8.00 -30.31 -7.78
N ILE A 77 -9.27 -30.65 -8.03
CA ILE A 77 -10.18 -29.84 -8.83
C ILE A 77 -10.91 -28.79 -7.96
N ARG A 78 -11.18 -29.13 -6.70
CA ARG A 78 -11.99 -28.31 -5.77
C ARG A 78 -11.28 -27.00 -5.44
N GLN A 79 -11.92 -25.87 -5.71
CA GLN A 79 -11.43 -24.52 -5.37
C GLN A 79 -10.06 -24.16 -6.01
N ARG A 80 -9.72 -24.82 -7.11
CA ARG A 80 -8.49 -24.54 -7.87
C ARG A 80 -8.71 -23.36 -8.79
N LEU A 81 -8.01 -22.27 -8.53
CA LEU A 81 -7.96 -21.07 -9.38
C LEU A 81 -6.52 -20.60 -9.49
N ASP A 82 -6.21 -19.90 -10.56
CA ASP A 82 -4.95 -19.19 -10.70
C ASP A 82 -5.04 -17.84 -9.97
N HIS A 83 -4.70 -17.84 -8.68
CA HIS A 83 -4.78 -16.64 -7.85
C HIS A 83 -3.79 -15.57 -8.34
N GLN A 84 -2.62 -15.96 -8.86
CA GLN A 84 -1.65 -14.99 -9.35
C GLN A 84 -2.19 -14.24 -10.57
N ALA A 85 -2.82 -14.95 -11.51
CA ALA A 85 -3.46 -14.31 -12.65
C ALA A 85 -4.61 -13.38 -12.23
N ILE A 86 -5.43 -13.79 -11.25
CA ILE A 86 -6.53 -12.98 -10.73
C ILE A 86 -6.01 -11.70 -10.04
N MET A 87 -4.93 -11.81 -9.27
CA MET A 87 -4.41 -10.70 -8.47
C MET A 87 -3.48 -9.78 -9.27
N GLN A 88 -2.85 -10.27 -10.34
CA GLN A 88 -1.85 -9.52 -11.12
C GLN A 88 -2.24 -8.06 -11.43
N PRO A 89 -3.45 -7.74 -11.92
CA PRO A 89 -3.82 -6.37 -12.29
C PRO A 89 -4.04 -5.43 -11.08
N ILE A 90 -4.13 -5.96 -9.87
CA ILE A 90 -4.48 -5.20 -8.66
C ILE A 90 -3.40 -5.30 -7.55
N VAL A 91 -2.20 -5.77 -7.89
CA VAL A 91 -1.06 -5.83 -6.95
C VAL A 91 0.22 -5.37 -7.62
N LYS A 92 1.16 -4.86 -6.83
CA LYS A 92 2.49 -4.44 -7.33
C LYS A 92 3.41 -5.62 -7.61
N TRP A 93 3.18 -6.75 -6.96
CA TRP A 93 3.94 -7.99 -7.13
C TRP A 93 3.15 -9.17 -6.61
N SER A 94 3.22 -10.30 -7.34
CA SER A 94 2.63 -11.57 -6.95
C SER A 94 3.63 -12.70 -7.13
N THR A 95 3.71 -13.64 -6.18
CA THR A 95 4.57 -14.82 -6.27
C THR A 95 4.09 -15.93 -5.33
N ALA A 96 4.57 -17.16 -5.57
CA ALA A 96 4.39 -18.25 -4.62
C ALA A 96 5.47 -18.20 -3.53
N ILE A 97 5.10 -18.55 -2.30
CA ILE A 97 6.02 -18.69 -1.18
C ILE A 97 6.90 -19.93 -1.39
N ASP A 98 8.21 -19.77 -1.18
CA ASP A 98 9.20 -20.83 -1.06
C ASP A 98 9.84 -20.72 0.33
N ALA A 99 9.68 -21.76 1.16
CA ALA A 99 10.19 -21.80 2.52
C ALA A 99 11.71 -21.59 2.62
N LYS A 100 12.48 -21.97 1.57
CA LYS A 100 13.93 -21.80 1.55
C LYS A 100 14.38 -20.35 1.52
N VAL A 101 13.57 -19.49 0.87
CA VAL A 101 13.90 -18.07 0.64
C VAL A 101 12.82 -17.11 1.21
N ILE A 102 11.96 -17.62 2.09
CA ILE A 102 10.81 -16.86 2.64
C ILE A 102 11.24 -15.52 3.26
N LYS A 103 12.37 -15.47 3.93
CA LYS A 103 12.85 -14.23 4.55
C LYS A 103 13.16 -13.15 3.51
N GLN A 104 13.81 -13.53 2.41
CA GLN A 104 14.10 -12.62 1.30
C GLN A 104 12.82 -12.19 0.60
N GLN A 105 11.87 -13.11 0.38
CA GLN A 105 10.58 -12.82 -0.21
C GLN A 105 9.78 -11.82 0.65
N LEU A 106 9.69 -12.03 1.97
CA LEU A 106 9.00 -11.11 2.88
C LEU A 106 9.64 -9.73 2.90
N ARG A 107 10.97 -9.65 2.94
CA ARG A 107 11.67 -8.37 2.84
C ARG A 107 11.39 -7.63 1.54
N ARG A 108 11.42 -8.36 0.44
CA ARG A 108 11.08 -7.81 -0.86
C ARG A 108 9.63 -7.33 -0.88
N ALA A 109 8.70 -8.10 -0.32
CA ALA A 109 7.29 -7.75 -0.22
C ALA A 109 7.06 -6.45 0.55
N VAL A 110 7.64 -6.34 1.76
CA VAL A 110 7.55 -5.10 2.55
C VAL A 110 8.11 -3.92 1.77
N ARG A 111 9.30 -4.05 1.18
CA ARG A 111 9.91 -2.99 0.38
C ARG A 111 9.05 -2.58 -0.81
N ILE A 112 8.47 -3.53 -1.55
CA ILE A 112 7.60 -3.22 -2.70
C ILE A 112 6.29 -2.59 -2.23
N ALA A 113 5.67 -3.12 -1.16
CA ALA A 113 4.41 -2.61 -0.65
C ALA A 113 4.53 -1.16 -0.15
N THR A 114 5.66 -0.80 0.48
CA THR A 114 5.89 0.53 1.04
C THR A 114 6.60 1.51 0.09
N ALA A 115 7.22 1.00 -1.00
CA ALA A 115 7.86 1.88 -1.98
C ALA A 115 6.84 2.82 -2.64
N TYR A 116 7.30 4.01 -3.00
CA TYR A 116 6.49 5.02 -3.70
C TYR A 116 5.99 4.50 -5.07
N ALA A 117 4.72 4.60 -5.43
CA ALA A 117 3.56 4.79 -4.60
C ALA A 117 3.24 3.47 -3.85
N PRO A 118 2.88 3.47 -2.56
CA PRO A 118 2.56 2.26 -1.83
C PRO A 118 1.43 1.44 -2.45
N GLY A 119 1.31 0.18 -2.08
CA GLY A 119 0.24 -0.66 -2.62
C GLY A 119 0.39 -2.13 -2.24
N PRO A 120 -0.59 -2.96 -2.58
CA PRO A 120 -0.63 -4.36 -2.18
C PRO A 120 0.40 -5.23 -2.92
N VAL A 121 0.84 -6.27 -2.24
CA VAL A 121 1.54 -7.42 -2.80
C VAL A 121 0.80 -8.70 -2.45
N HIS A 122 0.95 -9.74 -3.27
CA HIS A 122 0.27 -11.00 -3.09
C HIS A 122 1.23 -12.17 -3.01
N PHE A 123 0.94 -13.08 -2.09
CA PHE A 123 1.61 -14.37 -1.96
C PHE A 123 0.61 -15.52 -2.11
N ASP A 124 0.92 -16.47 -2.99
CA ASP A 124 0.36 -17.80 -2.90
C ASP A 124 1.16 -18.64 -1.90
N LEU A 125 0.48 -19.29 -0.97
CA LEU A 125 1.08 -20.18 0.03
C LEU A 125 0.80 -21.64 -0.32
N PRO A 126 1.72 -22.36 -1.01
CA PRO A 126 1.54 -23.78 -1.28
C PRO A 126 1.50 -24.58 0.03
N HIS A 127 0.52 -25.48 0.17
CA HIS A 127 0.35 -26.28 1.38
C HIS A 127 1.62 -27.04 1.78
N SER A 128 2.41 -27.52 0.83
CA SER A 128 3.69 -28.19 1.09
C SER A 128 4.72 -27.29 1.78
N GLU A 129 4.67 -25.98 1.55
CA GLU A 129 5.62 -25.04 2.12
C GLU A 129 5.38 -24.80 3.62
N THR A 130 4.12 -24.93 4.07
CA THR A 130 3.78 -24.73 5.48
C THR A 130 4.37 -25.79 6.42
N LYS A 131 4.73 -26.97 5.87
CA LYS A 131 5.31 -28.10 6.62
C LYS A 131 6.84 -28.10 6.61
N LYS A 132 7.46 -27.25 5.80
CA LYS A 132 8.93 -27.18 5.72
C LYS A 132 9.50 -26.30 6.82
N PRO A 133 10.62 -26.69 7.44
CA PRO A 133 11.32 -25.79 8.35
C PRO A 133 11.75 -24.53 7.57
N SER A 134 11.45 -23.37 8.09
CA SER A 134 12.03 -22.14 7.57
C SER A 134 13.54 -22.18 7.78
N GLY A 135 14.31 -21.87 6.75
CA GLY A 135 15.77 -21.84 6.83
C GLY A 135 16.27 -21.05 8.03
N THR A 136 17.44 -21.44 8.56
CA THR A 136 18.06 -20.93 9.79
C THR A 136 17.96 -19.41 9.93
N SER A 137 17.59 -19.00 11.14
CA SER A 137 17.50 -17.60 11.54
C SER A 137 18.90 -16.96 11.47
N GLN A 138 19.28 -16.43 10.32
CA GLN A 138 20.30 -15.38 10.34
C GLN A 138 19.66 -14.14 10.98
N ASN A 139 20.37 -13.49 11.89
CA ASN A 139 20.00 -12.19 12.42
C ASN A 139 19.95 -11.20 11.25
N LEU A 140 18.76 -11.08 10.67
CA LEU A 140 18.54 -10.12 9.61
C LEU A 140 18.30 -8.76 10.29
N PRO A 141 18.94 -7.68 9.83
CA PRO A 141 18.66 -6.34 10.36
C PRO A 141 17.16 -6.05 10.31
N GLU A 142 16.68 -5.29 11.27
CA GLU A 142 15.27 -4.90 11.38
C GLU A 142 14.78 -4.32 10.05
N LEU A 143 13.61 -4.77 9.62
CA LEU A 143 12.93 -4.22 8.44
C LEU A 143 12.39 -2.84 8.83
N MET A 144 13.21 -1.82 8.67
CA MET A 144 12.70 -0.46 8.65
C MET A 144 11.88 -0.28 7.37
N PRO A 145 10.65 0.21 7.45
CA PRO A 145 9.92 0.66 6.28
C PRO A 145 10.78 1.70 5.58
N ASN A 146 11.40 1.32 4.49
CA ASN A 146 12.25 2.24 3.75
C ASN A 146 11.33 3.05 2.84
N TYR A 147 10.80 4.16 3.36
CA TYR A 147 10.17 5.18 2.55
C TYR A 147 11.24 5.79 1.65
N TYR A 148 11.55 5.08 0.56
CA TYR A 148 12.42 5.66 -0.45
C TYR A 148 11.63 6.72 -1.21
N HIS A 149 11.82 7.96 -0.83
CA HIS A 149 11.35 9.10 -1.60
C HIS A 149 12.45 9.44 -2.62
N PRO A 150 12.18 9.27 -3.91
CA PRO A 150 13.12 9.71 -4.92
C PRO A 150 13.35 11.22 -4.75
N LYS A 151 14.60 11.65 -4.80
CA LYS A 151 14.91 13.09 -4.82
C LYS A 151 14.28 13.71 -6.06
N PRO A 152 13.68 14.91 -5.96
CA PRO A 152 13.12 15.59 -7.12
C PRO A 152 14.21 15.87 -8.16
N ASP A 153 13.87 15.74 -9.42
CA ASP A 153 14.75 16.13 -10.51
C ASP A 153 14.95 17.66 -10.48
N PRO A 154 16.19 18.17 -10.36
CA PRO A 154 16.46 19.60 -10.29
C PRO A 154 15.87 20.39 -11.48
N ARG A 155 15.97 19.84 -12.70
CA ARG A 155 15.40 20.49 -13.89
C ARG A 155 13.88 20.52 -13.84
N GLY A 156 13.25 19.46 -13.33
CA GLY A 156 11.81 19.43 -13.12
C GLY A 156 11.36 20.49 -12.12
N VAL A 157 12.12 20.71 -11.05
CA VAL A 157 11.86 21.79 -10.07
C VAL A 157 12.02 23.17 -10.69
N GLU A 158 13.09 23.42 -11.45
CA GLU A 158 13.31 24.69 -12.17
C GLU A 158 12.17 24.99 -13.14
N ASN A 159 11.74 24.00 -13.91
CA ASN A 159 10.61 24.16 -14.83
C ASN A 159 9.29 24.48 -14.07
N ALA A 160 9.03 23.79 -12.97
CA ALA A 160 7.84 24.07 -12.14
C ALA A 160 7.88 25.51 -11.59
N ILE A 161 9.03 25.97 -11.11
CA ILE A 161 9.22 27.35 -10.63
C ILE A 161 8.97 28.35 -11.77
N ALA A 162 9.50 28.11 -12.97
CA ALA A 162 9.28 28.97 -14.12
C ALA A 162 7.78 29.05 -14.50
N MET A 163 7.08 27.92 -14.51
CA MET A 163 5.64 27.88 -14.78
C MET A 163 4.83 28.63 -13.70
N ILE A 164 5.17 28.46 -12.44
CA ILE A 164 4.50 29.16 -11.33
C ILE A 164 4.70 30.68 -11.45
N LYS A 165 5.92 31.12 -11.73
CA LYS A 165 6.24 32.54 -11.90
C LYS A 165 5.55 33.18 -13.11
N ALA A 166 5.26 32.40 -14.13
CA ALA A 166 4.58 32.90 -15.36
C ALA A 166 3.03 32.85 -15.20
N ALA A 167 2.50 32.26 -14.16
CA ALA A 167 1.05 32.12 -13.96
C ALA A 167 0.46 33.38 -13.30
N ASP A 168 -0.56 33.97 -13.91
CA ASP A 168 -1.27 35.11 -13.34
C ASP A 168 -2.18 34.73 -12.17
N ARG A 169 -2.74 33.51 -12.19
CA ARG A 169 -3.71 33.02 -11.21
C ARG A 169 -3.42 31.55 -10.86
N PRO A 170 -2.34 31.26 -10.12
CA PRO A 170 -2.00 29.88 -9.75
C PRO A 170 -3.04 29.29 -8.80
N VAL A 171 -3.31 27.99 -8.94
CA VAL A 171 -4.13 27.18 -8.04
C VAL A 171 -3.34 25.92 -7.67
N LEU A 172 -3.33 25.56 -6.40
CA LEU A 172 -2.70 24.33 -5.94
C LEU A 172 -3.74 23.22 -5.81
N LEU A 173 -3.59 22.16 -6.59
CA LEU A 173 -4.35 20.93 -6.45
C LEU A 173 -3.52 19.89 -5.70
N VAL A 174 -3.95 19.55 -4.48
CA VAL A 174 -3.18 18.76 -3.52
C VAL A 174 -3.76 17.36 -3.37
N GLY A 175 -2.94 16.37 -3.60
CA GLY A 175 -3.31 14.95 -3.52
C GLY A 175 -2.60 14.19 -2.40
N LEU A 176 -2.93 12.91 -2.28
CA LEU A 176 -2.48 12.01 -1.21
C LEU A 176 -0.96 11.98 -0.98
N GLY A 177 -0.15 12.16 -2.03
CA GLY A 177 1.31 12.17 -1.91
C GLY A 177 1.85 13.21 -0.94
N THR A 178 1.14 14.33 -0.76
CA THR A 178 1.52 15.41 0.17
C THR A 178 1.48 14.96 1.64
N LEU A 179 0.55 14.03 1.97
CA LEU A 179 0.44 13.49 3.33
C LEU A 179 1.57 12.53 3.65
N TRP A 180 2.01 11.71 2.67
CA TRP A 180 3.05 10.70 2.90
C TRP A 180 4.43 11.30 3.19
N ASP A 181 4.71 12.46 2.61
CA ASP A 181 6.00 13.13 2.73
C ASP A 181 6.03 14.17 3.84
N TYR A 182 4.98 14.22 4.67
CA TYR A 182 4.81 15.29 5.66
C TYR A 182 4.98 16.69 5.04
N ALA A 183 4.63 16.84 3.77
CA ALA A 183 4.84 18.06 3.00
C ALA A 183 3.74 19.12 3.22
N CYS A 184 2.72 18.82 4.04
CA CYS A 184 1.63 19.76 4.30
C CYS A 184 2.11 21.15 4.79
N PRO A 185 3.06 21.28 5.74
CA PRO A 185 3.55 22.60 6.15
C PRO A 185 4.23 23.36 5.02
N ALA A 186 5.02 22.68 4.18
CA ALA A 186 5.68 23.29 3.02
C ALA A 186 4.66 23.70 1.95
N MET A 187 3.61 22.90 1.74
CA MET A 187 2.51 23.20 0.83
C MET A 187 1.73 24.45 1.30
N VAL A 188 1.43 24.56 2.60
CA VAL A 188 0.76 25.74 3.16
C VAL A 188 1.62 26.98 2.96
N ALA A 189 2.91 26.92 3.31
CA ALA A 189 3.85 28.03 3.10
C ALA A 189 3.95 28.45 1.63
N LEU A 190 3.95 27.51 0.69
CA LEU A 190 3.93 27.79 -0.75
C LEU A 190 2.62 28.49 -1.15
N ALA A 191 1.48 28.02 -0.66
CA ALA A 191 0.17 28.63 -0.93
C ALA A 191 0.12 30.09 -0.46
N GLU A 192 0.60 30.34 0.76
CA GLU A 192 0.68 31.69 1.35
C GLU A 192 1.63 32.58 0.56
N HIS A 193 2.81 32.09 0.18
CA HIS A 193 3.79 32.84 -0.61
C HIS A 193 3.24 33.27 -1.97
N LEU A 194 2.41 32.42 -2.59
CA LEU A 194 1.82 32.66 -3.91
C LEU A 194 0.48 33.38 -3.86
N GLY A 195 -0.16 33.47 -2.69
CA GLY A 195 -1.56 33.87 -2.57
C GLY A 195 -2.49 32.90 -3.32
N ALA A 196 -2.09 31.65 -3.50
CA ALA A 196 -2.77 30.68 -4.34
C ALA A 196 -3.83 29.89 -3.56
N PRO A 197 -5.08 29.81 -4.05
CA PRO A 197 -6.08 28.95 -3.43
C PRO A 197 -5.68 27.47 -3.55
N VAL A 198 -6.03 26.71 -2.51
CA VAL A 198 -5.73 25.26 -2.39
C VAL A 198 -7.00 24.45 -2.51
N LEU A 199 -7.00 23.52 -3.46
CA LEU A 199 -8.01 22.46 -3.61
C LEU A 199 -7.39 21.13 -3.21
N THR A 200 -8.10 20.33 -2.45
CA THR A 200 -7.63 18.99 -2.06
C THR A 200 -8.43 17.90 -2.76
N THR A 201 -7.82 16.74 -3.01
CA THR A 201 -8.58 15.52 -3.30
C THR A 201 -9.22 14.99 -2.02
N SER A 202 -10.24 14.12 -2.13
CA SER A 202 -10.99 13.60 -0.99
C SER A 202 -10.09 12.99 0.10
N LYS A 203 -9.08 12.21 -0.28
CA LYS A 203 -8.13 11.59 0.66
C LYS A 203 -7.11 12.56 1.26
N CYS A 204 -6.97 13.74 0.68
CA CYS A 204 -6.08 14.79 1.16
C CYS A 204 -6.80 15.88 1.96
N LYS A 205 -8.09 15.69 2.25
CA LYS A 205 -8.84 16.57 3.13
C LYS A 205 -8.13 16.66 4.49
N GLY A 206 -7.91 17.87 4.98
CA GLY A 206 -7.14 18.12 6.20
C GLY A 206 -5.65 18.41 5.97
N ALA A 207 -5.12 18.32 4.74
CA ALA A 207 -3.77 18.75 4.43
C ALA A 207 -3.55 20.26 4.65
N MET A 208 -4.63 21.05 4.61
CA MET A 208 -4.68 22.46 4.93
C MET A 208 -5.72 22.67 6.05
N PRO A 209 -5.46 23.54 7.05
CA PRO A 209 -6.43 23.85 8.09
C PRO A 209 -7.78 24.28 7.51
N GLU A 210 -8.86 23.83 8.14
CA GLU A 210 -10.23 24.08 7.64
C GLU A 210 -10.62 25.56 7.65
N ASP A 211 -10.04 26.36 8.52
CA ASP A 211 -10.25 27.80 8.69
C ASP A 211 -9.26 28.67 7.89
N HIS A 212 -8.36 28.07 7.11
CA HIS A 212 -7.36 28.83 6.37
C HIS A 212 -7.99 29.60 5.20
N LEU A 213 -7.65 30.90 5.05
CA LEU A 213 -8.23 31.78 4.03
C LEU A 213 -8.04 31.32 2.58
N LEU A 214 -6.94 30.62 2.29
CA LEU A 214 -6.65 30.11 0.96
C LEU A 214 -7.25 28.71 0.69
N ARG A 215 -7.99 28.13 1.62
CA ARG A 215 -8.67 26.86 1.42
C ARG A 215 -9.87 27.03 0.50
N ALA A 216 -9.76 26.52 -0.72
CA ALA A 216 -10.83 26.63 -1.73
C ALA A 216 -11.81 25.43 -1.72
N GLY A 217 -11.49 24.36 -0.97
CA GLY A 217 -12.39 23.21 -0.81
C GLY A 217 -11.76 21.87 -1.21
N CYS A 218 -12.63 20.86 -1.37
CA CYS A 218 -12.26 19.51 -1.75
C CYS A 218 -12.93 19.12 -3.07
N ILE A 219 -12.16 18.58 -4.00
CA ILE A 219 -12.70 18.00 -5.23
C ILE A 219 -13.25 16.61 -4.88
N ILE A 220 -14.57 16.48 -4.88
CA ILE A 220 -15.25 15.20 -4.71
C ILE A 220 -15.58 14.66 -6.09
N GLY A 221 -14.90 13.58 -6.46
CA GLY A 221 -15.22 12.67 -7.56
C GLY A 221 -15.68 13.29 -8.89
N GLY A 222 -14.84 13.19 -9.87
CA GLY A 222 -15.14 13.00 -11.28
C GLY A 222 -16.49 13.48 -11.81
N LEU A 223 -16.71 14.76 -11.82
CA LEU A 223 -17.53 15.38 -12.86
C LEU A 223 -16.59 16.14 -13.77
N ILE A 224 -16.15 15.47 -14.81
CA ILE A 224 -15.80 16.09 -16.07
C ILE A 224 -17.06 16.03 -16.92
#